data_31a5a27beb712331106f96310659ab86
#
_entry.id   31a5a27beb712331106f96310659ab86
#
_cell.length_a   1.000
_cell.length_b   1.000
_cell.length_c   1.000
_cell.angle_alpha   90.00
_cell.angle_beta   90.00
_cell.angle_gamma   90.00
#
_symmetry.space_group_name_H-M   'P 1'
#
loop_
_entity.id
_entity.type
_entity.pdbx_description
1 polymer ?
#
loop_
_entity_poly.entity_id
_entity_poly.type
_entity_poly.pdbx_seq_one_letter_code
_entity_poly.pdbx_strand_id
1 'polypeptide(L)'
;MPSRLGHTQRPSPIVALSLWLSFPSSCRGIEVLTSLSDHLVHIHAMRRILYLLFMGTALLSSCRPSSTKQTTETEASTSNIDSLERALSQASDPAVRLSLKRQITDLKMQAVTPEERIRIFEDFLTIAEEDVYGINKRDQDYLDRYNEYRMDEEGNRIEPHDSLKRRDQRYTELGLEVEELGEGAVELVLSQALFTHYISQLPPYYQTYWHLLKDREYITTDGCLTLTWHELGDLIARHEAYTKTYPDHPEIFARLCDGYQDLQLLYLVGTDNTEITDDKGALLPEVRKEWQFYAEAHPESPTAKIVQEALKLKSYTNLRPLRELVSKIQKTSDHPLLVAARAQGGN
;
A
#
# COMPACT_ATOMS: atom_id res chain seq x y z
N MET A 1 -45.90 -7.82 15.35
CA MET A 1 -45.02 -8.38 14.29
C MET A 1 -43.80 -7.51 14.22
N PRO A 2 -42.59 -7.98 14.64
CA PRO A 2 -41.38 -7.17 14.56
C PRO A 2 -40.66 -7.47 13.23
N SER A 3 -40.29 -6.37 12.54
CA SER A 3 -39.53 -6.32 11.30
C SER A 3 -38.08 -6.77 11.53
N ARG A 4 -37.60 -7.65 10.68
CA ARG A 4 -36.21 -8.12 10.62
C ARG A 4 -35.30 -6.99 10.14
N LEU A 5 -34.36 -6.60 10.98
CA LEU A 5 -33.21 -5.79 10.62
C LEU A 5 -32.19 -6.68 9.89
N GLY A 6 -31.92 -6.35 8.63
CA GLY A 6 -30.89 -6.99 7.82
C GLY A 6 -29.50 -6.65 8.35
N HIS A 7 -28.68 -7.67 8.56
CA HIS A 7 -27.26 -7.52 8.78
C HIS A 7 -26.60 -7.03 7.47
N THR A 8 -26.26 -5.75 7.43
CA THR A 8 -25.32 -5.23 6.43
C THR A 8 -23.89 -5.67 6.85
N GLN A 9 -23.30 -6.58 6.09
CA GLN A 9 -21.89 -6.86 6.16
C GLN A 9 -21.12 -5.55 5.91
N ARG A 10 -20.28 -5.15 6.86
CA ARG A 10 -19.34 -4.05 6.69
C ARG A 10 -18.25 -4.51 5.72
N PRO A 11 -17.85 -3.68 4.72
CA PRO A 11 -16.72 -4.00 3.85
C PRO A 11 -15.42 -4.06 4.68
N SER A 12 -14.48 -4.89 4.22
CA SER A 12 -13.13 -5.01 4.75
C SER A 12 -12.44 -3.63 4.77
N PRO A 13 -11.57 -3.31 5.75
CA PRO A 13 -10.93 -2.00 5.90
C PRO A 13 -10.10 -1.54 4.68
N ILE A 14 -9.77 -2.42 3.76
CA ILE A 14 -9.06 -2.14 2.50
C ILE A 14 -9.97 -1.42 1.48
N VAL A 15 -11.31 -1.38 1.66
CA VAL A 15 -12.27 -0.83 0.70
C VAL A 15 -12.70 0.60 1.07
N ALA A 16 -12.39 1.10 2.26
CA ALA A 16 -12.85 2.41 2.73
C ALA A 16 -12.10 3.63 2.11
N LEU A 17 -11.06 3.41 1.29
CA LEU A 17 -10.23 4.49 0.71
C LEU A 17 -10.72 5.05 -0.64
N SER A 18 -11.89 4.64 -1.16
CA SER A 18 -12.30 5.00 -2.54
C SER A 18 -13.47 5.99 -2.68
N LEU A 19 -13.85 6.77 -1.65
CA LEU A 19 -14.99 7.69 -1.75
C LEU A 19 -14.70 9.09 -1.17
N TRP A 20 -13.87 9.88 -1.87
CA TRP A 20 -13.94 11.35 -1.81
C TRP A 20 -13.55 11.94 -3.17
N LEU A 21 -14.55 12.26 -3.96
CA LEU A 21 -14.42 13.09 -5.15
C LEU A 21 -15.32 14.31 -4.97
N SER A 22 -14.73 15.49 -4.91
CA SER A 22 -15.19 16.75 -5.52
C SER A 22 -14.50 17.96 -4.89
N PHE A 23 -13.59 18.63 -5.61
CA PHE A 23 -13.57 20.10 -5.76
C PHE A 23 -12.46 20.55 -6.74
N PRO A 24 -12.58 21.67 -7.42
CA PRO A 24 -11.89 21.96 -8.66
C PRO A 24 -10.70 22.92 -8.52
N SER A 25 -9.84 22.81 -9.52
CA SER A 25 -9.02 23.84 -10.14
C SER A 25 -7.61 24.11 -9.66
N SER A 26 -6.74 23.94 -10.63
CA SER A 26 -5.50 24.68 -10.89
C SER A 26 -4.18 23.96 -10.66
N CYS A 27 -3.88 23.03 -11.54
CA CYS A 27 -2.48 22.63 -11.78
C CYS A 27 -1.86 23.57 -12.83
N ARG A 28 -1.19 24.64 -12.39
CA ARG A 28 -0.23 25.36 -13.23
C ARG A 28 1.12 25.42 -12.52
N GLY A 29 2.09 24.72 -13.14
CA GLY A 29 3.50 25.12 -13.15
C GLY A 29 4.31 24.83 -11.90
N ILE A 30 4.98 23.67 -11.89
CA ILE A 30 6.28 23.52 -11.21
C ILE A 30 7.23 22.93 -12.24
N GLU A 31 8.09 23.80 -12.78
CA GLU A 31 9.32 23.38 -13.45
C GLU A 31 10.28 22.86 -12.38
N VAL A 32 10.47 21.56 -12.32
CA VAL A 32 11.48 20.94 -11.47
C VAL A 32 12.76 20.75 -12.27
N LEU A 33 13.78 21.46 -11.82
CA LEU A 33 15.17 21.44 -12.25
C LEU A 33 15.73 20.01 -12.37
N THR A 34 16.15 19.67 -13.57
CA THR A 34 17.02 18.54 -13.90
C THR A 34 18.42 18.75 -13.35
N SER A 35 18.74 18.20 -12.20
CA SER A 35 20.12 18.07 -11.71
C SER A 35 20.20 17.09 -10.54
N LEU A 36 20.16 15.79 -10.81
CA LEU A 36 20.49 14.74 -9.83
C LEU A 36 20.79 13.36 -10.47
N SER A 37 21.22 13.31 -11.75
CA SER A 37 21.46 12.03 -12.41
C SER A 37 22.86 11.43 -12.23
N ASP A 38 23.84 12.14 -11.65
CA ASP A 38 25.24 11.69 -11.63
C ASP A 38 25.71 11.05 -10.32
N HIS A 39 24.92 11.04 -9.26
CA HIS A 39 25.32 10.43 -7.98
C HIS A 39 24.85 8.99 -7.74
N LEU A 40 23.93 8.47 -8.55
CA LEU A 40 23.37 7.11 -8.37
C LEU A 40 24.21 5.98 -9.02
N VAL A 41 25.10 6.31 -9.96
CA VAL A 41 25.91 5.30 -10.66
C VAL A 41 27.08 4.77 -9.80
N HIS A 42 27.58 5.55 -8.83
CA HIS A 42 28.72 5.14 -8.01
C HIS A 42 28.38 4.25 -6.82
N ILE A 43 27.14 4.19 -6.38
CA ILE A 43 26.72 3.37 -5.23
C ILE A 43 26.53 1.88 -5.63
N HIS A 44 26.21 1.60 -6.88
CA HIS A 44 26.01 0.21 -7.35
C HIS A 44 27.30 -0.55 -7.61
N ALA A 45 28.42 0.14 -7.83
CA ALA A 45 29.73 -0.50 -8.06
C ALA A 45 30.39 -0.99 -6.77
N MET A 46 30.18 -0.31 -5.65
CA MET A 46 30.78 -0.69 -4.35
C MET A 46 30.08 -1.88 -3.66
N ARG A 47 28.83 -2.17 -3.97
CA ARG A 47 28.09 -3.31 -3.39
C ARG A 47 28.50 -4.67 -3.94
N ARG A 48 29.10 -4.76 -5.12
CA ARG A 48 29.54 -6.03 -5.72
C ARG A 48 30.89 -6.55 -5.23
N ILE A 49 31.71 -5.73 -4.59
CA ILE A 49 33.05 -6.11 -4.10
C ILE A 49 32.99 -6.71 -2.69
N LEU A 50 31.95 -6.46 -1.92
CA LEU A 50 31.82 -6.96 -0.53
C LEU A 50 31.29 -8.39 -0.41
N TYR A 51 30.77 -8.98 -1.50
CA TYR A 51 30.20 -10.35 -1.50
C TYR A 51 31.22 -11.46 -1.78
N LEU A 52 32.50 -11.15 -2.13
CA LEU A 52 33.51 -12.14 -2.50
C LEU A 52 34.55 -12.46 -1.41
N LEU A 53 34.43 -11.92 -0.22
CA LEU A 53 35.43 -12.08 0.87
C LEU A 53 34.93 -12.89 2.09
N PHE A 54 33.76 -13.53 2.03
CA PHE A 54 33.25 -14.37 3.13
C PHE A 54 32.92 -15.82 2.67
N MET A 55 33.84 -16.44 1.91
CA MET A 55 33.83 -17.89 1.68
C MET A 55 35.17 -18.46 2.11
N GLY A 56 35.24 -18.96 3.31
CA GLY A 56 36.39 -19.78 3.73
C GLY A 56 36.57 -19.78 5.24
N THR A 57 35.95 -20.69 5.92
CA THR A 57 36.47 -21.57 6.98
C THR A 57 35.31 -22.29 7.67
N ALA A 58 34.93 -23.43 7.14
CA ALA A 58 34.17 -24.42 7.89
C ALA A 58 35.17 -25.44 8.47
N LEU A 59 35.41 -25.42 9.76
CA LEU A 59 35.99 -26.53 10.47
C LEU A 59 35.01 -27.00 11.55
N LEU A 60 34.71 -28.25 11.44
CA LEU A 60 33.94 -29.16 12.24
C LEU A 60 34.13 -29.00 13.77
N SER A 61 33.05 -28.74 14.46
CA SER A 61 32.91 -29.13 15.86
C SER A 61 31.52 -29.71 16.06
N SER A 62 31.47 -31.04 16.10
CA SER A 62 30.32 -31.82 16.50
C SER A 62 30.06 -31.58 18.00
N CYS A 63 29.09 -30.75 18.31
CA CYS A 63 28.46 -30.72 19.63
C CYS A 63 26.99 -31.05 19.46
N ARG A 64 26.59 -32.19 20.04
CA ARG A 64 25.20 -32.62 20.22
C ARG A 64 24.43 -31.53 20.99
N PRO A 65 23.36 -30.90 20.47
CA PRO A 65 22.55 -30.02 21.29
C PRO A 65 21.65 -30.87 22.21
N SER A 66 21.78 -30.61 23.48
CA SER A 66 20.89 -31.09 24.54
C SER A 66 19.49 -30.50 24.30
N SER A 67 18.46 -31.32 24.18
CA SER A 67 17.05 -30.98 23.89
C SER A 67 16.32 -30.22 25.02
N THR A 68 17.02 -29.76 26.04
CA THR A 68 16.41 -29.17 27.25
C THR A 68 16.26 -27.63 27.19
N LYS A 69 16.92 -26.91 26.24
CA LYS A 69 16.82 -25.45 26.14
C LYS A 69 15.58 -24.96 25.43
N GLN A 70 15.07 -25.70 24.44
CA GLN A 70 13.96 -25.25 23.60
C GLN A 70 12.61 -25.22 24.32
N THR A 71 12.40 -26.12 25.29
CA THR A 71 11.16 -26.22 26.09
C THR A 71 11.01 -25.06 27.07
N THR A 72 12.10 -24.57 27.64
CA THR A 72 12.06 -23.51 28.67
C THR A 72 11.81 -22.12 28.04
N GLU A 73 12.29 -21.86 26.81
CA GLU A 73 12.05 -20.60 26.10
C GLU A 73 10.62 -20.48 25.61
N THR A 74 10.00 -21.59 25.17
CA THR A 74 8.60 -21.62 24.72
C THR A 74 7.63 -21.40 25.90
N GLU A 75 7.87 -22.00 27.05
CA GLU A 75 7.04 -21.83 28.26
C GLU A 75 7.13 -20.40 28.81
N ALA A 76 8.33 -19.78 28.80
CA ALA A 76 8.51 -18.41 29.22
C ALA A 76 7.84 -17.40 28.29
N SER A 77 7.87 -17.66 26.97
CA SER A 77 7.19 -16.83 25.97
C SER A 77 5.67 -16.88 26.11
N THR A 78 5.10 -18.07 26.30
CA THR A 78 3.66 -18.26 26.49
C THR A 78 3.17 -17.55 27.77
N SER A 79 3.88 -17.71 28.90
CA SER A 79 3.56 -17.03 30.15
C SER A 79 3.59 -15.49 30.02
N ASN A 80 4.46 -14.96 29.17
CA ASN A 80 4.55 -13.54 28.90
C ASN A 80 3.34 -13.06 28.06
N ILE A 81 2.96 -13.78 27.02
CA ILE A 81 1.77 -13.49 26.20
C ILE A 81 0.51 -13.49 27.07
N ASP A 82 0.29 -14.50 27.90
CA ASP A 82 -0.87 -14.59 28.80
C ASP A 82 -0.95 -13.40 29.77
N SER A 83 0.20 -12.90 30.22
CA SER A 83 0.29 -11.72 31.08
C SER A 83 -0.12 -10.45 30.35
N LEU A 84 0.37 -10.27 29.10
CA LEU A 84 0.03 -9.12 28.26
C LEU A 84 -1.45 -9.16 27.83
N GLU A 85 -2.01 -10.33 27.52
CA GLU A 85 -3.43 -10.47 27.17
C GLU A 85 -4.35 -10.13 28.35
N ARG A 86 -3.96 -10.51 29.57
CA ARG A 86 -4.68 -10.08 30.79
C ARG A 86 -4.59 -8.57 31.00
N ALA A 87 -3.40 -7.97 30.80
CA ALA A 87 -3.25 -6.51 30.87
C ALA A 87 -4.10 -5.80 29.80
N LEU A 88 -4.12 -6.34 28.57
CA LEU A 88 -4.94 -5.81 27.49
C LEU A 88 -6.44 -5.86 27.82
N SER A 89 -6.92 -6.95 28.42
CA SER A 89 -8.34 -7.07 28.82
C SER A 89 -8.78 -6.05 29.88
N GLN A 90 -7.85 -5.51 30.65
CA GLN A 90 -8.09 -4.50 31.69
C GLN A 90 -7.83 -3.07 31.24
N ALA A 91 -7.15 -2.89 30.09
CA ALA A 91 -6.77 -1.58 29.58
C ALA A 91 -7.97 -0.90 28.89
N SER A 92 -8.27 0.34 29.31
CA SER A 92 -9.30 1.20 28.70
C SER A 92 -8.72 2.32 27.84
N ASP A 93 -7.46 2.73 28.07
CA ASP A 93 -6.79 3.75 27.26
C ASP A 93 -6.35 3.15 25.91
N PRO A 94 -6.77 3.74 24.77
CA PRO A 94 -6.46 3.18 23.44
C PRO A 94 -4.95 3.14 23.12
N ALA A 95 -4.15 4.07 23.66
CA ALA A 95 -2.71 4.06 23.45
C ALA A 95 -2.02 2.90 24.22
N VAL A 96 -2.50 2.61 25.44
CA VAL A 96 -2.03 1.45 26.22
C VAL A 96 -2.45 0.15 25.51
N ARG A 97 -3.68 0.07 25.02
CA ARG A 97 -4.20 -1.08 24.26
C ARG A 97 -3.37 -1.34 23.02
N LEU A 98 -3.13 -0.31 22.20
CA LEU A 98 -2.31 -0.41 20.98
C LEU A 98 -0.89 -0.88 21.29
N SER A 99 -0.25 -0.34 22.34
CA SER A 99 1.08 -0.77 22.77
C SER A 99 1.11 -2.25 23.16
N LEU A 100 0.13 -2.72 23.95
CA LEU A 100 0.01 -4.12 24.36
C LEU A 100 -0.25 -5.04 23.16
N LYS A 101 -1.15 -4.65 22.25
CA LYS A 101 -1.41 -5.41 21.00
C LYS A 101 -0.15 -5.58 20.16
N ARG A 102 0.67 -4.54 20.00
CA ARG A 102 1.94 -4.63 19.30
C ARG A 102 2.89 -5.63 19.97
N GLN A 103 3.09 -5.53 21.28
CA GLN A 103 3.95 -6.46 22.03
C GLN A 103 3.48 -7.92 21.88
N ILE A 104 2.17 -8.17 21.97
CA ILE A 104 1.59 -9.50 21.77
C ILE A 104 1.85 -9.98 20.34
N THR A 105 1.66 -9.12 19.33
CA THR A 105 1.88 -9.43 17.92
C THR A 105 3.35 -9.78 17.67
N ASP A 106 4.29 -8.99 18.17
CA ASP A 106 5.73 -9.23 18.04
C ASP A 106 6.12 -10.60 18.61
N LEU A 107 5.62 -10.94 19.80
CA LEU A 107 5.89 -12.24 20.43
C LEU A 107 5.26 -13.41 19.65
N LYS A 108 4.02 -13.24 19.18
CA LYS A 108 3.33 -14.27 18.39
C LYS A 108 4.03 -14.50 17.05
N MET A 109 4.45 -13.44 16.35
CA MET A 109 5.15 -13.56 15.06
C MET A 109 6.52 -14.26 15.18
N GLN A 110 7.22 -14.08 16.31
CA GLN A 110 8.49 -14.76 16.55
C GLN A 110 8.34 -16.27 16.78
N ALA A 111 7.17 -16.73 17.23
CA ALA A 111 6.92 -18.11 17.64
C ALA A 111 6.39 -19.02 16.50
N VAL A 112 6.08 -18.46 15.33
CA VAL A 112 5.37 -19.16 14.25
C VAL A 112 6.11 -19.09 12.91
N THR A 113 5.65 -19.90 11.94
CA THR A 113 6.17 -19.89 10.56
C THR A 113 5.82 -18.59 9.83
N PRO A 114 6.55 -18.22 8.75
CA PRO A 114 6.22 -17.03 7.95
C PRO A 114 4.79 -17.02 7.43
N GLU A 115 4.23 -18.15 7.04
CA GLU A 115 2.86 -18.30 6.56
C GLU A 115 1.82 -17.99 7.63
N GLU A 116 2.06 -18.47 8.86
CA GLU A 116 1.17 -18.20 10.01
C GLU A 116 1.25 -16.73 10.44
N ARG A 117 2.37 -16.03 10.20
CA ARG A 117 2.53 -14.61 10.48
C ARG A 117 1.56 -13.74 9.71
N ILE A 118 1.15 -14.14 8.51
CA ILE A 118 0.17 -13.41 7.70
C ILE A 118 -1.11 -13.17 8.51
N ARG A 119 -1.67 -14.23 9.08
CA ARG A 119 -2.89 -14.11 9.88
C ARG A 119 -2.70 -13.24 11.11
N ILE A 120 -1.58 -13.39 11.81
CA ILE A 120 -1.27 -12.58 13.00
C ILE A 120 -1.17 -11.10 12.63
N PHE A 121 -0.56 -10.79 11.48
CA PHE A 121 -0.44 -9.42 10.99
C PHE A 121 -1.80 -8.86 10.57
N GLU A 122 -2.62 -9.61 9.82
CA GLU A 122 -3.97 -9.18 9.43
C GLU A 122 -4.89 -8.97 10.64
N ASP A 123 -4.84 -9.89 11.62
CA ASP A 123 -5.56 -9.74 12.89
C ASP A 123 -5.11 -8.48 13.63
N PHE A 124 -3.79 -8.20 13.65
CA PHE A 124 -3.28 -6.97 14.26
C PHE A 124 -3.83 -5.71 13.57
N LEU A 125 -3.81 -5.63 12.24
CA LEU A 125 -4.34 -4.47 11.51
C LEU A 125 -5.80 -4.22 11.86
N THR A 126 -6.63 -5.26 11.87
CA THR A 126 -8.05 -5.15 12.19
C THR A 126 -8.31 -4.63 13.61
N ILE A 127 -7.55 -5.13 14.59
CA ILE A 127 -7.76 -4.73 15.99
C ILE A 127 -7.06 -3.41 16.35
N ALA A 128 -6.04 -2.99 15.61
CA ALA A 128 -5.35 -1.74 15.81
C ALA A 128 -6.18 -0.53 15.35
N GLU A 129 -7.00 -0.69 14.31
CA GLU A 129 -7.83 0.38 13.73
C GLU A 129 -8.74 1.04 14.78
N GLU A 130 -9.38 0.26 15.64
CA GLU A 130 -10.24 0.77 16.73
C GLU A 130 -9.46 1.65 17.71
N ASP A 131 -8.25 1.21 18.09
CA ASP A 131 -7.43 1.95 19.04
C ASP A 131 -6.82 3.21 18.41
N VAL A 132 -6.42 3.17 17.13
CA VAL A 132 -5.97 4.35 16.38
C VAL A 132 -7.09 5.38 16.28
N TYR A 133 -8.30 4.96 15.93
CA TYR A 133 -9.48 5.84 15.96
C TYR A 133 -9.73 6.43 17.35
N GLY A 134 -9.60 5.61 18.41
CA GLY A 134 -9.74 6.07 19.79
C GLY A 134 -8.69 7.11 20.19
N ILE A 135 -7.44 6.96 19.73
CA ILE A 135 -6.37 7.94 19.96
C ILE A 135 -6.66 9.24 19.20
N ASN A 136 -7.04 9.16 17.91
CA ASN A 136 -7.43 10.33 17.11
C ASN A 136 -8.53 11.13 17.79
N LYS A 137 -9.60 10.44 18.21
CA LYS A 137 -10.71 11.09 18.90
C LYS A 137 -10.31 11.73 20.24
N ARG A 138 -9.45 11.07 21.02
CA ARG A 138 -8.96 11.60 22.31
C ARG A 138 -8.10 12.85 22.11
N ASP A 139 -7.28 12.86 21.08
CA ASP A 139 -6.28 13.89 20.83
C ASP A 139 -6.72 14.90 19.75
N GLN A 140 -8.03 14.91 19.38
CA GLN A 140 -8.62 15.75 18.34
C GLN A 140 -8.24 17.23 18.46
N ASP A 141 -8.40 17.83 19.65
CA ASP A 141 -8.06 19.25 19.88
C ASP A 141 -6.60 19.59 19.56
N TYR A 142 -5.70 18.61 19.69
CA TYR A 142 -4.29 18.78 19.31
C TYR A 142 -4.09 18.63 17.82
N LEU A 143 -4.74 17.64 17.20
CA LEU A 143 -4.62 17.37 15.78
C LEU A 143 -5.24 18.50 14.95
N ASP A 144 -6.37 19.03 15.34
CA ASP A 144 -7.02 20.20 14.69
C ASP A 144 -6.12 21.43 14.64
N ARG A 145 -5.17 21.54 15.59
CA ARG A 145 -4.24 22.66 15.69
C ARG A 145 -2.79 22.27 15.39
N TYR A 146 -2.58 21.08 14.79
CA TYR A 146 -1.25 20.51 14.58
C TYR A 146 -0.32 21.44 13.80
N ASN A 147 -0.84 22.05 12.73
CA ASN A 147 -0.07 22.97 11.87
C ASN A 147 0.14 24.33 12.53
N GLU A 148 -0.82 24.84 13.33
CA GLU A 148 -0.65 26.10 14.09
C GLU A 148 0.58 26.05 15.02
N TYR A 149 0.90 24.89 15.57
CA TYR A 149 2.06 24.72 16.47
C TYR A 149 3.39 24.61 15.74
N ARG A 150 3.39 24.57 14.42
CA ARG A 150 4.57 24.31 13.57
C ARG A 150 4.77 25.34 12.48
N MET A 151 3.96 26.38 12.47
CA MET A 151 4.06 27.53 11.54
C MET A 151 4.01 28.83 12.32
N ASP A 152 4.78 29.82 11.84
CA ASP A 152 4.66 31.22 12.30
C ASP A 152 3.51 31.94 11.55
N GLU A 153 3.29 33.22 11.88
CA GLU A 153 2.24 34.04 11.27
C GLU A 153 2.47 34.26 9.75
N GLU A 154 3.71 34.09 9.28
CA GLU A 154 4.11 34.20 7.89
C GLU A 154 4.01 32.86 7.14
N GLY A 155 3.65 31.75 7.82
CA GLY A 155 3.53 30.41 7.24
C GLY A 155 4.85 29.65 7.12
N ASN A 156 5.94 30.11 7.75
CA ASN A 156 7.19 29.38 7.79
C ASN A 156 7.15 28.29 8.86
N ARG A 157 7.80 27.16 8.61
CA ARG A 157 7.93 26.09 9.59
C ARG A 157 8.81 26.55 10.78
N ILE A 158 8.28 26.34 11.98
CA ILE A 158 8.98 26.58 13.24
C ILE A 158 9.12 25.29 14.03
N GLU A 159 10.13 25.25 14.91
CA GLU A 159 10.31 24.15 15.85
C GLU A 159 9.23 24.20 16.93
N PRO A 160 8.43 23.12 17.09
CA PRO A 160 7.40 23.07 18.12
C PRO A 160 8.04 23.02 19.51
N HIS A 161 7.27 23.46 20.51
CA HIS A 161 7.69 23.42 21.92
C HIS A 161 7.99 21.97 22.36
N ASP A 162 8.90 21.79 23.30
CA ASP A 162 9.38 20.46 23.77
C ASP A 162 8.25 19.55 24.28
N SER A 163 7.16 20.09 24.82
CA SER A 163 6.00 19.29 25.24
C SER A 163 5.29 18.65 24.04
N LEU A 164 5.27 19.32 22.90
CA LEU A 164 4.68 18.83 21.64
C LEU A 164 5.61 17.80 21.01
N LYS A 165 6.93 18.04 20.98
CA LYS A 165 7.91 17.06 20.55
C LYS A 165 7.80 15.75 21.33
N ARG A 166 7.63 15.83 22.66
CA ARG A 166 7.40 14.63 23.49
C ARG A 166 6.08 13.93 23.18
N ARG A 167 5.05 14.68 22.73
CA ARG A 167 3.79 14.07 22.27
C ARG A 167 4.00 13.33 20.95
N ASP A 168 4.66 13.94 19.99
CA ASP A 168 4.98 13.32 18.70
C ASP A 168 5.85 12.07 18.89
N GLN A 169 6.84 12.14 19.78
CA GLN A 169 7.67 10.97 20.12
C GLN A 169 6.82 9.81 20.67
N ARG A 170 5.83 10.07 21.52
CA ARG A 170 4.92 9.02 22.02
C ARG A 170 4.10 8.39 20.90
N TYR A 171 3.64 9.17 19.89
CA TYR A 171 2.98 8.59 18.73
C TYR A 171 3.94 7.69 17.96
N THR A 172 5.17 8.13 17.72
CA THR A 172 6.19 7.31 17.06
C THR A 172 6.47 6.01 17.83
N GLU A 173 6.57 6.08 19.16
CA GLU A 173 6.76 4.90 20.04
C GLU A 173 5.58 3.93 19.96
N LEU A 174 4.36 4.42 19.73
CA LEU A 174 3.18 3.61 19.46
C LEU A 174 3.15 3.03 18.03
N GLY A 175 4.08 3.43 17.16
CA GLY A 175 4.10 3.06 15.74
C GLY A 175 3.08 3.85 14.93
N LEU A 176 2.79 5.08 15.36
CA LEU A 176 1.93 6.01 14.64
C LEU A 176 2.75 7.12 14.00
N GLU A 177 2.21 7.67 12.94
CA GLU A 177 2.69 8.91 12.30
C GLU A 177 1.52 9.82 12.00
N VAL A 178 1.80 11.10 11.78
CA VAL A 178 0.79 12.08 11.38
C VAL A 178 0.71 12.09 9.88
N GLU A 179 -0.49 11.86 9.34
CA GLU A 179 -0.82 11.97 7.94
C GLU A 179 -1.60 13.27 7.68
N GLU A 180 -1.24 13.99 6.61
CA GLU A 180 -1.93 15.20 6.18
C GLU A 180 -3.04 14.85 5.19
N LEU A 181 -4.28 15.25 5.52
CA LEU A 181 -5.47 14.95 4.73
C LEU A 181 -5.82 16.05 3.72
N GLY A 182 -5.02 17.12 3.67
CA GLY A 182 -5.31 18.34 2.90
C GLY A 182 -6.00 19.42 3.73
N GLU A 183 -5.95 20.65 3.22
CA GLU A 183 -6.52 21.86 3.88
C GLU A 183 -6.06 22.07 5.33
N GLY A 184 -4.91 21.52 5.70
CA GLY A 184 -4.34 21.60 7.04
C GLY A 184 -4.92 20.61 8.06
N ALA A 185 -5.85 19.76 7.66
CA ALA A 185 -6.34 18.66 8.49
C ALA A 185 -5.30 17.53 8.57
N VAL A 186 -5.15 16.94 9.74
CA VAL A 186 -4.25 15.80 9.97
C VAL A 186 -4.92 14.73 10.81
N GLU A 187 -4.44 13.50 10.65
CA GLU A 187 -4.79 12.38 11.51
C GLU A 187 -3.59 11.52 11.86
N LEU A 188 -3.73 10.69 12.88
CA LEU A 188 -2.76 9.66 13.21
C LEU A 188 -3.11 8.37 12.48
N VAL A 189 -2.11 7.81 11.82
CA VAL A 189 -2.20 6.52 11.13
C VAL A 189 -1.11 5.57 11.61
N LEU A 190 -1.23 4.27 11.31
CA LEU A 190 -0.13 3.33 11.53
C LEU A 190 1.05 3.72 10.64
N SER A 191 2.23 3.85 11.24
CA SER A 191 3.41 4.39 10.54
C SER A 191 3.96 3.43 9.49
N GLN A 192 4.55 4.01 8.44
CA GLN A 192 5.29 3.25 7.42
C GLN A 192 6.41 2.39 8.03
N ALA A 193 7.05 2.87 9.10
CA ALA A 193 8.09 2.09 9.80
C ALA A 193 7.51 0.82 10.43
N LEU A 194 6.30 0.90 11.02
CA LEU A 194 5.61 -0.25 11.58
C LEU A 194 5.22 -1.27 10.50
N PHE A 195 4.65 -0.80 9.38
CA PHE A 195 4.36 -1.67 8.24
C PHE A 195 5.61 -2.36 7.72
N THR A 196 6.71 -1.64 7.50
CA THR A 196 7.98 -2.21 7.04
C THR A 196 8.51 -3.28 8.01
N HIS A 197 8.40 -3.02 9.34
CA HIS A 197 8.80 -3.98 10.36
C HIS A 197 8.04 -5.33 10.23
N TYR A 198 6.72 -5.29 10.09
CA TYR A 198 5.93 -6.51 9.99
C TYR A 198 6.03 -7.17 8.62
N ILE A 199 5.88 -6.40 7.54
CA ILE A 199 5.91 -6.93 6.18
C ILE A 199 7.23 -7.65 5.89
N SER A 200 8.37 -7.16 6.37
CA SER A 200 9.68 -7.80 6.18
C SER A 200 9.78 -9.22 6.76
N GLN A 201 8.88 -9.60 7.66
CA GLN A 201 8.84 -10.90 8.32
C GLN A 201 7.87 -11.89 7.63
N LEU A 202 7.08 -11.44 6.64
CA LEU A 202 6.09 -12.23 5.93
C LEU A 202 6.73 -13.00 4.76
N PRO A 203 6.06 -14.01 4.19
CA PRO A 203 6.55 -14.69 2.99
C PRO A 203 6.73 -13.74 1.79
N PRO A 204 7.68 -14.02 0.87
CA PRO A 204 7.98 -13.12 -0.25
C PRO A 204 6.78 -12.77 -1.13
N TYR A 205 5.89 -13.72 -1.39
CA TYR A 205 4.68 -13.46 -2.18
C TYR A 205 3.76 -12.45 -1.51
N TYR A 206 3.64 -12.53 -0.18
CA TYR A 206 2.80 -11.62 0.58
C TYR A 206 3.45 -10.24 0.74
N GLN A 207 4.79 -10.18 0.87
CA GLN A 207 5.54 -8.91 0.81
C GLN A 207 5.30 -8.20 -0.53
N THR A 208 5.41 -8.94 -1.66
CA THR A 208 5.16 -8.38 -3.00
C THR A 208 3.73 -7.88 -3.15
N TYR A 209 2.75 -8.62 -2.64
CA TYR A 209 1.34 -8.19 -2.59
C TYR A 209 1.19 -6.83 -1.86
N TRP A 210 1.78 -6.69 -0.67
CA TRP A 210 1.72 -5.43 0.08
C TRP A 210 2.42 -4.28 -0.64
N HIS A 211 3.53 -4.52 -1.31
CA HIS A 211 4.19 -3.49 -2.13
C HIS A 211 3.29 -3.03 -3.27
N LEU A 212 2.58 -3.94 -3.95
CA LEU A 212 1.62 -3.57 -4.99
C LEU A 212 0.45 -2.75 -4.44
N LEU A 213 -0.06 -3.08 -3.24
CA LEU A 213 -1.09 -2.28 -2.58
C LEU A 213 -0.59 -0.87 -2.25
N LYS A 214 0.61 -0.78 -1.67
CA LYS A 214 1.24 0.49 -1.30
C LYS A 214 1.47 1.39 -2.51
N ASP A 215 1.98 0.83 -3.62
CA ASP A 215 2.27 1.59 -4.83
C ASP A 215 0.99 2.07 -5.55
N ARG A 216 -0.18 1.57 -5.13
CA ARG A 216 -1.50 2.04 -5.57
C ARG A 216 -2.07 3.14 -4.67
N GLU A 217 -1.53 3.35 -3.48
CA GLU A 217 -1.92 4.47 -2.66
C GLU A 217 -1.51 5.78 -3.35
N TYR A 218 -2.40 6.76 -3.27
CA TYR A 218 -2.11 8.11 -3.79
C TYR A 218 -1.74 8.20 -5.27
N ILE A 219 -2.16 7.26 -6.12
CA ILE A 219 -1.96 7.37 -7.58
C ILE A 219 -2.74 8.51 -8.21
N THR A 220 -3.71 9.05 -7.47
CA THR A 220 -4.46 10.26 -7.85
C THR A 220 -4.59 11.20 -6.65
N THR A 221 -4.47 12.50 -6.90
CA THR A 221 -4.71 13.56 -5.90
C THR A 221 -5.45 14.70 -6.59
N ASP A 222 -6.55 15.14 -6.01
CA ASP A 222 -7.40 16.21 -6.58
C ASP A 222 -7.80 15.96 -8.04
N GLY A 223 -8.04 14.70 -8.39
CA GLY A 223 -8.36 14.30 -9.75
C GLY A 223 -7.20 14.35 -10.74
N CYS A 224 -5.97 14.62 -10.29
CA CYS A 224 -4.75 14.50 -11.09
C CYS A 224 -4.07 13.15 -10.87
N LEU A 225 -3.43 12.60 -11.91
CA LEU A 225 -2.47 11.50 -11.73
C LEU A 225 -1.22 12.03 -11.04
N THR A 226 -0.75 11.31 -10.03
CA THR A 226 0.53 11.57 -9.37
C THR A 226 1.69 10.83 -10.03
N LEU A 227 1.37 9.81 -10.81
CA LEU A 227 2.31 9.01 -11.60
C LEU A 227 2.35 9.51 -13.05
N THR A 228 3.50 9.37 -13.68
CA THR A 228 3.60 9.48 -15.14
C THR A 228 2.87 8.29 -15.80
N TRP A 229 2.51 8.43 -17.08
CA TRP A 229 1.90 7.34 -17.84
C TRP A 229 2.78 6.08 -17.86
N HIS A 230 4.11 6.26 -17.88
CA HIS A 230 5.07 5.16 -17.83
C HIS A 230 5.05 4.42 -16.49
N GLU A 231 5.10 5.16 -15.38
CA GLU A 231 5.03 4.57 -14.03
C GLU A 231 3.71 3.84 -13.80
N LEU A 232 2.60 4.37 -14.33
CA LEU A 232 1.30 3.70 -14.26
C LEU A 232 1.29 2.41 -15.09
N GLY A 233 1.89 2.42 -16.29
CA GLY A 233 2.10 1.22 -17.12
C GLY A 233 2.96 0.17 -16.40
N ASP A 234 4.07 0.56 -15.79
CA ASP A 234 4.92 -0.31 -15.01
C ASP A 234 4.19 -0.93 -13.80
N LEU A 235 3.34 -0.15 -13.14
CA LEU A 235 2.54 -0.65 -12.02
C LEU A 235 1.56 -1.73 -12.49
N ILE A 236 0.90 -1.55 -13.64
CA ILE A 236 0.05 -2.56 -14.28
C ILE A 236 0.87 -3.82 -14.61
N ALA A 237 2.03 -3.67 -15.25
CA ALA A 237 2.88 -4.79 -15.62
C ALA A 237 3.35 -5.60 -14.40
N ARG A 238 3.63 -4.93 -13.28
CA ARG A 238 4.00 -5.60 -12.01
C ARG A 238 2.83 -6.40 -11.42
N HIS A 239 1.58 -5.91 -11.52
CA HIS A 239 0.40 -6.70 -11.13
C HIS A 239 0.27 -7.95 -12.00
N GLU A 240 0.45 -7.84 -13.30
CA GLU A 240 0.41 -8.98 -14.22
C GLU A 240 1.55 -9.98 -13.95
N ALA A 241 2.77 -9.49 -13.71
CA ALA A 241 3.92 -10.31 -13.39
C ALA A 241 3.77 -11.07 -12.07
N TYR A 242 3.01 -10.55 -11.11
CA TYR A 242 2.72 -11.22 -9.84
C TYR A 242 2.17 -12.63 -10.04
N THR A 243 1.21 -12.80 -10.96
CA THR A 243 0.57 -14.10 -11.22
C THR A 243 1.51 -15.14 -11.82
N LYS A 244 2.53 -14.68 -12.55
CA LYS A 244 3.58 -15.56 -13.13
C LYS A 244 4.64 -15.92 -12.09
N THR A 245 4.94 -15.00 -11.19
CA THR A 245 5.95 -15.19 -10.14
C THR A 245 5.43 -16.06 -9.00
N TYR A 246 4.14 -15.95 -8.69
CA TYR A 246 3.50 -16.65 -7.56
C TYR A 246 2.20 -17.36 -7.99
N PRO A 247 2.27 -18.33 -8.93
CA PRO A 247 1.10 -18.99 -9.48
C PRO A 247 0.31 -19.82 -8.46
N ASP A 248 0.97 -20.24 -7.38
CA ASP A 248 0.39 -21.09 -6.33
C ASP A 248 -0.41 -20.32 -5.27
N HIS A 249 -0.60 -18.99 -5.48
CA HIS A 249 -1.31 -18.10 -4.53
C HIS A 249 -2.54 -17.42 -5.16
N PRO A 250 -3.53 -18.20 -5.67
CA PRO A 250 -4.72 -17.65 -6.30
C PRO A 250 -5.60 -16.82 -5.36
N GLU A 251 -5.52 -17.03 -4.04
CA GLU A 251 -6.21 -16.24 -3.02
C GLU A 251 -5.77 -14.76 -3.03
N ILE A 252 -4.52 -14.48 -3.42
CA ILE A 252 -4.01 -13.12 -3.56
C ILE A 252 -4.49 -12.49 -4.86
N PHE A 253 -4.70 -13.28 -5.93
CA PHE A 253 -5.24 -12.75 -7.19
C PHE A 253 -6.63 -12.14 -6.97
N ALA A 254 -7.45 -12.76 -6.13
CA ALA A 254 -8.75 -12.24 -5.73
C ALA A 254 -8.66 -10.89 -4.98
N ARG A 255 -7.58 -10.66 -4.24
CA ARG A 255 -7.35 -9.39 -3.52
C ARG A 255 -6.77 -8.29 -4.41
N LEU A 256 -6.09 -8.65 -5.50
CA LEU A 256 -5.46 -7.69 -6.43
C LEU A 256 -6.37 -7.31 -7.61
N CYS A 257 -7.37 -8.13 -7.93
CA CYS A 257 -8.09 -8.04 -9.19
C CYS A 257 -8.84 -6.71 -9.39
N ASP A 258 -9.55 -6.21 -8.37
CA ASP A 258 -10.33 -4.96 -8.49
C ASP A 258 -9.40 -3.78 -8.77
N GLY A 259 -8.33 -3.67 -8.01
CA GLY A 259 -7.35 -2.62 -8.21
C GLY A 259 -6.60 -2.72 -9.54
N TYR A 260 -6.35 -3.93 -10.03
CA TYR A 260 -5.78 -4.10 -11.35
C TYR A 260 -6.73 -3.63 -12.46
N GLN A 261 -8.04 -3.90 -12.33
CA GLN A 261 -9.05 -3.41 -13.25
C GLN A 261 -9.16 -1.88 -13.26
N ASP A 262 -9.08 -1.27 -12.08
CA ASP A 262 -9.08 0.19 -11.93
C ASP A 262 -7.84 0.82 -12.57
N LEU A 263 -6.65 0.23 -12.37
CA LEU A 263 -5.42 0.67 -13.03
C LEU A 263 -5.52 0.61 -14.56
N GLN A 264 -6.07 -0.47 -15.12
CA GLN A 264 -6.32 -0.56 -16.57
C GLN A 264 -7.23 0.56 -17.06
N LEU A 265 -8.33 0.82 -16.33
CA LEU A 265 -9.27 1.87 -16.70
C LEU A 265 -8.59 3.25 -16.64
N LEU A 266 -7.87 3.53 -15.55
CA LEU A 266 -7.15 4.78 -15.35
C LEU A 266 -6.11 5.03 -16.46
N TYR A 267 -5.33 4.01 -16.82
CA TYR A 267 -4.32 4.07 -17.87
C TYR A 267 -4.90 4.36 -19.25
N LEU A 268 -6.12 3.92 -19.51
CA LEU A 268 -6.79 4.08 -20.81
C LEU A 268 -7.64 5.34 -20.92
N VAL A 269 -8.15 5.86 -19.83
CA VAL A 269 -9.11 6.99 -19.90
C VAL A 269 -8.63 8.24 -19.13
N GLY A 270 -7.57 8.12 -18.33
CA GLY A 270 -7.09 9.19 -17.48
C GLY A 270 -8.03 9.54 -16.33
N THR A 271 -7.88 10.76 -15.85
CA THR A 271 -8.72 11.38 -14.82
C THR A 271 -9.29 12.71 -15.33
N ASP A 272 -10.16 13.34 -14.54
CA ASP A 272 -10.77 14.62 -14.91
C ASP A 272 -9.73 15.76 -15.07
N ASN A 273 -8.62 15.70 -14.33
CA ASN A 273 -7.55 16.69 -14.37
C ASN A 273 -6.25 16.18 -15.03
N THR A 274 -6.21 14.93 -15.49
CA THR A 274 -5.11 14.36 -16.29
C THR A 274 -5.74 13.60 -17.47
N GLU A 275 -6.14 14.37 -18.47
CA GLU A 275 -6.78 13.82 -19.66
C GLU A 275 -5.76 13.13 -20.57
N ILE A 276 -6.22 12.13 -21.33
CA ILE A 276 -5.42 11.47 -22.38
C ILE A 276 -5.43 12.22 -23.71
N THR A 277 -6.25 13.28 -23.83
CA THR A 277 -6.48 14.02 -25.07
C THR A 277 -6.17 15.50 -24.92
N ASP A 278 -5.91 16.14 -26.05
CA ASP A 278 -5.92 17.60 -26.16
C ASP A 278 -7.36 18.15 -26.26
N ASP A 279 -7.49 19.48 -26.26
CA ASP A 279 -8.76 20.22 -26.40
C ASP A 279 -9.54 19.86 -27.68
N LYS A 280 -8.90 19.24 -28.67
CA LYS A 280 -9.50 18.82 -29.93
C LYS A 280 -9.91 17.33 -29.92
N GLY A 281 -9.65 16.64 -28.82
CA GLY A 281 -9.91 15.21 -28.69
C GLY A 281 -8.92 14.33 -29.44
N ALA A 282 -7.73 14.83 -29.75
CA ALA A 282 -6.63 14.02 -30.26
C ALA A 282 -5.84 13.42 -29.09
N LEU A 283 -5.46 12.16 -29.23
CA LEU A 283 -4.63 11.49 -28.22
C LEU A 283 -3.29 12.23 -28.05
N LEU A 284 -2.95 12.58 -26.82
CA LEU A 284 -1.70 13.26 -26.48
C LEU A 284 -0.48 12.46 -26.98
N PRO A 285 0.55 13.13 -27.52
CA PRO A 285 1.73 12.45 -28.07
C PRO A 285 2.46 11.57 -27.06
N GLU A 286 2.58 12.02 -25.81
CA GLU A 286 3.19 11.26 -24.70
C GLU A 286 2.39 10.02 -24.35
N VAL A 287 1.06 10.11 -24.29
CA VAL A 287 0.18 8.94 -24.05
C VAL A 287 0.30 7.93 -25.18
N ARG A 288 0.29 8.41 -26.44
CA ARG A 288 0.45 7.55 -27.62
C ARG A 288 1.79 6.82 -27.61
N LYS A 289 2.88 7.54 -27.30
CA LYS A 289 4.23 6.98 -27.23
C LYS A 289 4.30 5.89 -26.15
N GLU A 290 3.75 6.20 -24.99
CA GLU A 290 3.73 5.24 -23.88
C GLU A 290 2.89 4.00 -24.19
N TRP A 291 1.70 4.16 -24.76
CA TRP A 291 0.88 3.04 -25.16
C TRP A 291 1.57 2.13 -26.20
N GLN A 292 2.29 2.72 -27.17
CA GLN A 292 3.09 1.98 -28.14
C GLN A 292 4.19 1.20 -27.44
N PHE A 293 4.94 1.87 -26.56
CA PHE A 293 5.99 1.26 -25.77
C PHE A 293 5.46 0.08 -24.93
N TYR A 294 4.37 0.28 -24.19
CA TYR A 294 3.76 -0.76 -23.37
C TYR A 294 3.33 -1.97 -24.20
N ALA A 295 2.68 -1.74 -25.33
CA ALA A 295 2.23 -2.82 -26.21
C ALA A 295 3.37 -3.64 -26.80
N GLU A 296 4.52 -3.01 -27.08
CA GLU A 296 5.73 -3.66 -27.57
C GLU A 296 6.47 -4.43 -26.47
N ALA A 297 6.56 -3.82 -25.27
CA ALA A 297 7.26 -4.41 -24.12
C ALA A 297 6.50 -5.60 -23.49
N HIS A 298 5.17 -5.59 -23.57
CA HIS A 298 4.29 -6.56 -22.89
C HIS A 298 3.26 -7.23 -23.85
N PRO A 299 3.67 -7.88 -24.96
CA PRO A 299 2.75 -8.33 -26.02
C PRO A 299 1.69 -9.33 -25.55
N GLU A 300 1.94 -10.09 -24.47
CA GLU A 300 1.01 -11.06 -23.89
C GLU A 300 0.05 -10.46 -22.86
N SER A 301 0.25 -9.20 -22.50
CA SER A 301 -0.57 -8.50 -21.49
C SER A 301 -2.01 -8.29 -21.98
N PRO A 302 -3.02 -8.50 -21.14
CA PRO A 302 -4.39 -8.06 -21.44
C PRO A 302 -4.46 -6.56 -21.71
N THR A 303 -3.71 -5.76 -20.96
CA THR A 303 -3.66 -4.30 -21.13
C THR A 303 -3.03 -3.92 -22.48
N ALA A 304 -1.98 -4.61 -22.92
CA ALA A 304 -1.41 -4.41 -24.26
C ALA A 304 -2.43 -4.68 -25.36
N LYS A 305 -3.28 -5.70 -25.21
CA LYS A 305 -4.37 -5.98 -26.18
C LYS A 305 -5.40 -4.85 -26.22
N ILE A 306 -5.74 -4.25 -25.06
CA ILE A 306 -6.62 -3.08 -25.02
C ILE A 306 -5.95 -1.91 -25.73
N VAL A 307 -4.70 -1.62 -25.43
CA VAL A 307 -3.90 -0.53 -26.02
C VAL A 307 -3.82 -0.65 -27.54
N GLN A 308 -3.49 -1.86 -28.05
CA GLN A 308 -3.41 -2.12 -29.49
C GLN A 308 -4.73 -1.82 -30.23
N GLU A 309 -5.87 -2.16 -29.63
CA GLU A 309 -7.17 -1.83 -30.19
C GLU A 309 -7.50 -0.34 -30.02
N ALA A 310 -7.15 0.24 -28.88
CA ALA A 310 -7.33 1.66 -28.62
C ALA A 310 -6.59 2.54 -29.64
N LEU A 311 -5.34 2.20 -29.98
CA LEU A 311 -4.53 2.93 -30.96
C LEU A 311 -5.11 2.95 -32.39
N LYS A 312 -6.05 2.05 -32.69
CA LYS A 312 -6.77 2.02 -33.99
C LYS A 312 -7.96 2.98 -34.04
N LEU A 313 -8.37 3.54 -32.92
CA LEU A 313 -9.49 4.49 -32.86
C LEU A 313 -9.14 5.77 -33.61
N LYS A 314 -10.12 6.30 -34.32
CA LYS A 314 -9.95 7.54 -35.14
C LYS A 314 -10.11 8.83 -34.32
N SER A 315 -10.74 8.74 -33.15
CA SER A 315 -11.02 9.89 -32.28
C SER A 315 -11.18 9.43 -30.84
N TYR A 316 -10.80 10.30 -29.92
CA TYR A 316 -10.89 10.10 -28.46
C TYR A 316 -11.75 11.18 -27.77
N THR A 317 -12.52 11.97 -28.55
CA THR A 317 -13.47 12.97 -28.00
C THR A 317 -14.56 12.34 -27.15
N ASN A 318 -14.84 11.03 -27.37
CA ASN A 318 -15.75 10.25 -26.56
C ASN A 318 -15.00 9.02 -26.02
N LEU A 319 -14.81 8.96 -24.72
CA LEU A 319 -14.10 7.86 -24.05
C LEU A 319 -14.94 6.57 -23.90
N ARG A 320 -16.21 6.59 -24.29
CA ARG A 320 -17.08 5.39 -24.21
C ARG A 320 -16.52 4.19 -24.98
N PRO A 321 -15.99 4.31 -26.21
CA PRO A 321 -15.38 3.19 -26.92
C PRO A 321 -14.18 2.59 -26.18
N LEU A 322 -13.37 3.43 -25.52
CA LEU A 322 -12.24 2.95 -24.68
C LEU A 322 -12.75 2.15 -23.47
N ARG A 323 -13.73 2.67 -22.75
CA ARG A 323 -14.35 1.97 -21.60
C ARG A 323 -14.97 0.63 -22.04
N GLU A 324 -15.60 0.56 -23.21
CA GLU A 324 -16.15 -0.67 -23.77
C GLU A 324 -15.04 -1.68 -24.13
N LEU A 325 -13.90 -1.23 -24.68
CA LEU A 325 -12.73 -2.08 -24.95
C LEU A 325 -12.15 -2.66 -23.65
N VAL A 326 -11.95 -1.83 -22.64
CA VAL A 326 -11.48 -2.26 -21.30
C VAL A 326 -12.43 -3.32 -20.76
N SER A 327 -13.73 -3.01 -20.66
CA SER A 327 -14.75 -3.94 -20.15
C SER A 327 -14.80 -5.25 -20.93
N LYS A 328 -14.65 -5.20 -22.26
CA LYS A 328 -14.64 -6.40 -23.10
C LYS A 328 -13.46 -7.31 -22.74
N ILE A 329 -12.24 -6.77 -22.68
CA ILE A 329 -11.04 -7.57 -22.37
C ILE A 329 -11.09 -8.08 -20.93
N GLN A 330 -11.52 -7.26 -19.97
CA GLN A 330 -11.70 -7.69 -18.58
C GLN A 330 -12.66 -8.88 -18.45
N LYS A 331 -13.71 -8.92 -19.30
CA LYS A 331 -14.69 -10.01 -19.30
C LYS A 331 -14.23 -11.26 -20.05
N THR A 332 -13.32 -11.15 -21.02
CA THR A 332 -12.99 -12.24 -21.94
C THR A 332 -11.57 -12.78 -21.82
N SER A 333 -10.67 -12.08 -21.14
CA SER A 333 -9.28 -12.51 -20.98
C SER A 333 -9.15 -13.66 -19.97
N ASP A 334 -8.26 -14.61 -20.28
CA ASP A 334 -7.93 -15.73 -19.40
C ASP A 334 -6.80 -15.39 -18.40
N HIS A 335 -6.40 -14.12 -18.32
CA HIS A 335 -5.39 -13.69 -17.34
C HIS A 335 -5.90 -13.93 -15.90
N PRO A 336 -5.07 -14.52 -14.99
CA PRO A 336 -5.52 -14.96 -13.67
C PRO A 336 -6.22 -13.88 -12.83
N LEU A 337 -5.75 -12.62 -12.86
CA LEU A 337 -6.41 -11.52 -12.15
C LEU A 337 -7.82 -11.24 -12.68
N LEU A 338 -8.03 -11.31 -13.99
CA LEU A 338 -9.35 -11.08 -14.60
C LEU A 338 -10.28 -12.27 -14.44
N VAL A 339 -9.73 -13.49 -14.39
CA VAL A 339 -10.49 -14.70 -14.01
C VAL A 339 -10.96 -14.58 -12.56
N ALA A 340 -10.08 -14.17 -11.64
CA ALA A 340 -10.42 -13.98 -10.23
C ALA A 340 -11.52 -12.91 -10.04
N ALA A 341 -11.43 -11.78 -10.76
CA ALA A 341 -12.45 -10.73 -10.73
C ALA A 341 -13.84 -11.24 -11.12
N ARG A 342 -13.91 -12.02 -12.20
CA ARG A 342 -15.20 -12.59 -12.65
C ARG A 342 -15.79 -13.61 -11.67
N ALA A 343 -14.93 -14.34 -10.95
CA ALA A 343 -15.39 -15.28 -9.93
C ALA A 343 -16.02 -14.58 -8.72
N GLN A 344 -15.60 -13.36 -8.39
CA GLN A 344 -16.18 -12.56 -7.30
C GLN A 344 -17.47 -11.83 -7.72
N GLY A 345 -17.55 -11.32 -8.95
CA GLY A 345 -18.72 -10.60 -9.45
C GLY A 345 -19.90 -11.46 -9.88
N GLY A 346 -19.77 -12.78 -9.83
CA GLY A 346 -20.80 -13.76 -10.23
C GLY A 346 -21.70 -14.28 -9.09
N ASN A 347 -21.63 -13.67 -7.88
CA ASN A 347 -22.49 -14.04 -6.73
C ASN A 347 -23.61 -13.03 -6.51
#